data_5a3968c53281582275dd9f292c946265
#
_entry.id   5a3968c53281582275dd9f292c946265
#
_cell.length_a   1.000
_cell.length_b   1.000
_cell.length_c   1.000
_cell.angle_alpha   90.00
_cell.angle_beta   90.00
_cell.angle_gamma   90.00
#
_symmetry.space_group_name_H-M   'P 1'
#
loop_
_entity.id
_entity.type
_entity.pdbx_description
1 polymer ?
#
loop_
_entity_poly.entity_id
_entity_poly.type
_entity_poly.pdbx_seq_one_letter_code
_entity_poly.pdbx_strand_id
1 'polypeptide(L)'
;MQAQLLAAWLLFECLKMNIEPVSDVRWKAERGFTMLETVVVVGLIGLIAAIAIPMFGNAIAGFRLSGDARSVSNAVAVAKMRAASNFSRVRLYVDLDAGEHHLESLDKTTTPPHWTTEGGSTYLSSGVSFGFGVVTTAPPNTQGTIGQAPQCTDDGGTAIGNTACIMFNSRGVPIDSSGAPSGIDAAYLTDGMAVYAVTIAATGMLRMWRALPVATPSWALQ
;
A
#
# COMPACT_ATOMS: atom_id res chain seq x y z
N MET A 1 -2.25 8.99 -19.45
CA MET A 1 -1.94 8.56 -20.83
C MET A 1 -1.73 9.72 -21.80
N GLN A 2 -2.36 10.89 -21.62
CA GLN A 2 -2.17 12.06 -22.51
C GLN A 2 -0.86 12.82 -22.32
N ALA A 3 -0.26 12.80 -21.13
CA ALA A 3 1.01 13.52 -20.86
C ALA A 3 2.24 12.90 -21.55
N GLN A 4 2.24 11.59 -21.79
CA GLN A 4 3.34 10.90 -22.48
C GLN A 4 3.32 11.12 -24.00
N LEU A 5 2.17 11.35 -24.58
CA LEU A 5 2.03 11.66 -26.01
C LEU A 5 2.49 13.09 -26.33
N LEU A 6 2.27 14.04 -25.42
CA LEU A 6 2.74 15.42 -25.58
C LEU A 6 4.28 15.52 -25.48
N ALA A 7 4.91 14.76 -24.58
CA ALA A 7 6.37 14.73 -24.48
C ALA A 7 7.03 14.08 -25.71
N ALA A 8 6.42 13.04 -26.28
CA ALA A 8 6.91 12.41 -27.50
C ALA A 8 6.74 13.30 -28.72
N TRP A 9 5.66 14.08 -28.80
CA TRP A 9 5.41 15.04 -29.89
C TRP A 9 6.39 16.21 -29.86
N LEU A 10 6.68 16.76 -28.66
CA LEU A 10 7.69 17.82 -28.47
C LEU A 10 9.12 17.35 -28.81
N LEU A 11 9.45 16.09 -28.53
CA LEU A 11 10.75 15.49 -28.93
C LEU A 11 10.84 15.29 -30.45
N PHE A 12 9.73 14.98 -31.11
CA PHE A 12 9.70 14.78 -32.56
C PHE A 12 9.82 16.12 -33.33
N GLU A 13 9.25 17.20 -32.82
CA GLU A 13 9.39 18.55 -33.39
C GLU A 13 10.82 19.09 -33.21
N CYS A 14 11.51 18.75 -32.11
CA CYS A 14 12.91 19.11 -31.91
C CYS A 14 13.87 18.36 -32.86
N LEU A 15 13.51 17.17 -33.35
CA LEU A 15 14.34 16.39 -34.28
C LEU A 15 14.18 16.80 -35.75
N LYS A 16 13.21 17.65 -36.06
CA LYS A 16 12.99 18.17 -37.43
C LYS A 16 13.75 19.45 -37.71
N MET A 17 14.93 19.59 -37.08
CA MET A 17 15.85 20.65 -37.45
C MET A 17 16.43 20.37 -38.83
N ASN A 18 15.97 21.20 -39.76
CA ASN A 18 16.37 21.36 -41.13
C ASN A 18 17.90 21.28 -41.28
N ILE A 19 18.41 20.22 -41.91
CA ILE A 19 19.83 20.10 -42.25
C ILE A 19 20.04 20.98 -43.50
N GLU A 20 20.23 22.27 -43.32
CA GLU A 20 20.81 23.14 -44.31
C GLU A 20 22.29 22.77 -44.54
N PRO A 21 22.78 22.74 -45.77
CA PRO A 21 24.19 22.39 -46.04
C PRO A 21 25.08 23.48 -45.46
N VAL A 22 25.92 23.08 -44.51
CA VAL A 22 26.88 23.94 -43.82
C VAL A 22 27.98 24.33 -44.76
N SER A 23 27.83 25.50 -45.41
CA SER A 23 28.93 26.26 -45.96
C SER A 23 29.20 27.44 -45.01
N ASP A 24 30.40 27.55 -44.47
CA ASP A 24 30.90 28.58 -43.55
C ASP A 24 30.52 28.46 -42.08
N VAL A 25 30.98 27.41 -41.42
CA VAL A 25 31.12 27.38 -39.96
C VAL A 25 32.28 28.28 -39.56
N ARG A 26 32.03 29.57 -39.40
CA ARG A 26 32.87 30.43 -38.55
C ARG A 26 32.71 29.92 -37.15
N TRP A 27 33.72 29.24 -36.63
CA TRP A 27 33.84 28.90 -35.22
C TRP A 27 33.80 30.21 -34.42
N LYS A 28 32.59 30.60 -33.96
CA LYS A 28 32.48 31.59 -32.90
C LYS A 28 33.15 30.98 -31.70
N ALA A 29 34.21 31.64 -31.21
CA ALA A 29 34.88 31.23 -29.98
C ALA A 29 33.81 31.00 -28.91
N GLU A 30 33.61 29.78 -28.50
CA GLU A 30 32.69 29.42 -27.41
C GLU A 30 33.22 30.15 -26.16
N ARG A 31 32.45 31.10 -25.66
CA ARG A 31 32.77 31.74 -24.41
C ARG A 31 32.59 30.71 -23.31
N GLY A 32 33.67 30.23 -22.73
CA GLY A 32 33.64 29.40 -21.56
C GLY A 32 32.88 30.08 -20.41
N PHE A 33 32.21 29.26 -19.58
CA PHE A 33 31.52 29.76 -18.40
C PHE A 33 32.50 30.54 -17.51
N THR A 34 32.04 31.70 -17.02
CA THR A 34 32.81 32.46 -16.05
C THR A 34 32.74 31.79 -14.68
N MET A 35 33.80 31.96 -13.86
CA MET A 35 33.78 31.41 -12.48
C MET A 35 32.62 31.97 -11.65
N LEU A 36 32.22 33.22 -11.91
CA LEU A 36 31.07 33.84 -11.27
C LEU A 36 29.77 33.16 -11.66
N GLU A 37 29.59 32.81 -12.95
CA GLU A 37 28.36 32.15 -13.44
C GLU A 37 28.19 30.76 -12.85
N THR A 38 29.28 29.99 -12.73
CA THR A 38 29.22 28.65 -12.09
C THR A 38 28.87 28.75 -10.61
N VAL A 39 29.41 29.74 -9.87
CA VAL A 39 29.10 29.96 -8.46
C VAL A 39 27.62 30.32 -8.27
N VAL A 40 27.08 31.19 -9.13
CA VAL A 40 25.66 31.59 -9.10
C VAL A 40 24.76 30.40 -9.39
N VAL A 41 25.08 29.58 -10.42
CA VAL A 41 24.31 28.38 -10.76
C VAL A 41 24.32 27.38 -9.62
N VAL A 42 25.47 27.09 -9.03
CA VAL A 42 25.59 26.17 -7.89
C VAL A 42 24.82 26.71 -6.68
N GLY A 43 24.85 28.03 -6.43
CA GLY A 43 24.06 28.64 -5.37
C GLY A 43 22.55 28.51 -5.58
N LEU A 44 22.07 28.69 -6.82
CA LEU A 44 20.66 28.49 -7.17
C LEU A 44 20.23 27.02 -7.03
N ILE A 45 21.06 26.08 -7.48
CA ILE A 45 20.78 24.63 -7.31
C ILE A 45 20.70 24.29 -5.81
N GLY A 46 21.61 24.79 -5.00
CA GLY A 46 21.60 24.60 -3.55
C GLY A 46 20.33 25.15 -2.87
N LEU A 47 19.87 26.32 -3.30
CA LEU A 47 18.63 26.91 -2.79
C LEU A 47 17.40 26.06 -3.15
N ILE A 48 17.30 25.61 -4.40
CA ILE A 48 16.19 24.75 -4.85
C ILE A 48 16.22 23.41 -4.12
N ALA A 49 17.40 22.80 -3.97
CA ALA A 49 17.56 21.52 -3.28
C ALA A 49 17.14 21.61 -1.81
N ALA A 50 17.45 22.72 -1.13
CA ALA A 50 17.08 22.92 0.28
C ALA A 50 15.55 22.89 0.50
N ILE A 51 14.75 23.32 -0.47
CA ILE A 51 13.28 23.28 -0.42
C ILE A 51 12.73 21.94 -0.92
N ALA A 52 13.33 21.38 -1.96
CA ALA A 52 12.85 20.17 -2.61
C ALA A 52 13.01 18.91 -1.74
N ILE A 53 14.15 18.75 -1.05
CA ILE A 53 14.47 17.55 -0.27
C ILE A 53 13.37 17.20 0.76
N PRO A 54 12.90 18.11 1.65
CA PRO A 54 11.87 17.78 2.63
C PRO A 54 10.51 17.43 1.98
N MET A 55 10.17 18.06 0.85
CA MET A 55 8.92 17.74 0.15
C MET A 55 8.91 16.33 -0.45
N PHE A 56 10.06 15.86 -0.97
CA PHE A 56 10.19 14.50 -1.48
C PHE A 56 10.02 13.43 -0.39
N GLY A 57 10.52 13.68 0.81
CA GLY A 57 10.39 12.74 1.93
C GLY A 57 8.93 12.42 2.25
N ASN A 58 8.07 13.43 2.35
CA ASN A 58 6.65 13.26 2.63
C ASN A 58 5.90 12.56 1.48
N ALA A 59 6.27 12.86 0.23
CA ALA A 59 5.68 12.19 -0.93
C ALA A 59 6.00 10.70 -0.96
N ILE A 60 7.26 10.32 -0.69
CA ILE A 60 7.70 8.92 -0.63
C ILE A 60 6.96 8.16 0.50
N ALA A 61 6.78 8.77 1.68
CA ALA A 61 6.04 8.16 2.77
C ALA A 61 4.60 7.82 2.35
N GLY A 62 3.89 8.76 1.71
CA GLY A 62 2.54 8.51 1.19
C GLY A 62 2.47 7.41 0.14
N PHE A 63 3.49 7.29 -0.74
CA PHE A 63 3.57 6.20 -1.70
C PHE A 63 3.79 4.84 -1.03
N ARG A 64 4.63 4.76 0.00
CA ARG A 64 4.85 3.54 0.79
C ARG A 64 3.56 3.08 1.44
N LEU A 65 2.89 3.96 2.18
CA LEU A 65 1.64 3.63 2.86
C LEU A 65 0.56 3.15 1.87
N SER A 66 0.38 3.84 0.73
CA SER A 66 -0.59 3.41 -0.28
C SER A 66 -0.21 2.09 -0.96
N GLY A 67 1.08 1.84 -1.15
CA GLY A 67 1.61 0.58 -1.66
C GLY A 67 1.34 -0.59 -0.72
N ASP A 68 1.61 -0.41 0.57
CA ASP A 68 1.38 -1.41 1.60
C ASP A 68 -0.11 -1.71 1.78
N ALA A 69 -0.97 -0.68 1.77
CA ALA A 69 -2.41 -0.88 1.82
C ALA A 69 -2.94 -1.70 0.63
N ARG A 70 -2.41 -1.47 -0.57
CA ARG A 70 -2.72 -2.29 -1.75
C ARG A 70 -2.18 -3.70 -1.63
N SER A 71 -0.98 -3.88 -1.07
CA SER A 71 -0.38 -5.19 -0.80
C SER A 71 -1.28 -6.01 0.11
N VAL A 72 -1.72 -5.44 1.24
CA VAL A 72 -2.67 -6.08 2.17
C VAL A 72 -4.00 -6.39 1.49
N SER A 73 -4.57 -5.44 0.73
CA SER A 73 -5.82 -5.66 -0.01
C SER A 73 -5.70 -6.81 -1.02
N ASN A 74 -4.57 -6.89 -1.74
CA ASN A 74 -4.29 -7.98 -2.66
C ASN A 74 -4.13 -9.31 -1.92
N ALA A 75 -3.43 -9.34 -0.78
CA ALA A 75 -3.28 -10.53 0.03
C ALA A 75 -4.64 -11.07 0.52
N VAL A 76 -5.56 -10.19 0.96
CA VAL A 76 -6.94 -10.56 1.30
C VAL A 76 -7.69 -11.14 0.09
N ALA A 77 -7.55 -10.52 -1.10
CA ALA A 77 -8.18 -11.04 -2.32
C ALA A 77 -7.63 -12.42 -2.69
N VAL A 78 -6.31 -12.62 -2.55
CA VAL A 78 -5.67 -13.92 -2.78
C VAL A 78 -6.14 -14.95 -1.75
N ALA A 79 -6.25 -14.59 -0.46
CA ALA A 79 -6.79 -15.47 0.59
C ALA A 79 -8.18 -15.99 0.21
N LYS A 80 -9.07 -15.07 -0.22
CA LYS A 80 -10.42 -15.42 -0.68
C LYS A 80 -10.39 -16.38 -1.87
N MET A 81 -9.56 -16.11 -2.89
CA MET A 81 -9.45 -17.00 -4.07
C MET A 81 -8.86 -18.36 -3.68
N ARG A 82 -7.83 -18.39 -2.83
CA ARG A 82 -7.22 -19.63 -2.35
C ARG A 82 -8.20 -20.48 -1.55
N ALA A 83 -9.00 -19.86 -0.68
CA ALA A 83 -10.03 -20.57 0.07
C ALA A 83 -11.03 -21.30 -0.84
N ALA A 84 -11.44 -20.65 -1.92
CA ALA A 84 -12.34 -21.24 -2.91
C ALA A 84 -11.66 -22.33 -3.76
N SER A 85 -10.40 -22.10 -4.19
CA SER A 85 -9.67 -23.07 -5.04
C SER A 85 -9.25 -24.33 -4.29
N ASN A 86 -8.84 -24.20 -3.03
CA ASN A 86 -8.36 -25.31 -2.21
C ASN A 86 -9.48 -26.01 -1.44
N PHE A 87 -10.74 -25.54 -1.57
CA PHE A 87 -11.87 -26.02 -0.79
C PHE A 87 -11.61 -26.11 0.71
N SER A 88 -10.75 -25.20 1.23
CA SER A 88 -10.33 -25.13 2.62
C SER A 88 -10.55 -23.74 3.20
N ARG A 89 -10.38 -23.61 4.53
CA ARG A 89 -10.28 -22.28 5.14
C ARG A 89 -8.91 -21.71 4.84
N VAL A 90 -8.86 -20.42 4.46
CA VAL A 90 -7.63 -19.67 4.29
C VAL A 90 -7.77 -18.35 5.03
N ARG A 91 -6.71 -17.93 5.68
CA ARG A 91 -6.67 -16.66 6.40
C ARG A 91 -5.49 -15.79 5.96
N LEU A 92 -5.69 -14.51 5.99
CA LEU A 92 -4.60 -13.55 6.07
C LEU A 92 -4.22 -13.45 7.55
N TYR A 93 -3.01 -13.89 7.87
CA TYR A 93 -2.39 -13.69 9.18
C TYR A 93 -1.61 -12.39 9.16
N VAL A 94 -1.86 -11.52 10.11
CA VAL A 94 -1.17 -10.24 10.29
C VAL A 94 -0.53 -10.24 11.66
N ASP A 95 0.79 -10.01 11.72
CA ASP A 95 1.52 -9.73 12.95
C ASP A 95 1.61 -8.20 13.10
N LEU A 96 0.96 -7.68 14.14
CA LEU A 96 0.87 -6.25 14.39
C LEU A 96 2.18 -5.66 14.93
N ASP A 97 2.98 -6.47 15.64
CA ASP A 97 4.26 -6.03 16.21
C ASP A 97 5.39 -6.11 15.19
N ALA A 98 5.48 -7.23 14.47
CA ALA A 98 6.49 -7.41 13.42
C ALA A 98 6.20 -6.56 12.18
N GLY A 99 4.98 -6.08 12.00
CA GLY A 99 4.56 -5.35 10.82
C GLY A 99 4.62 -6.21 9.55
N GLU A 100 4.25 -7.49 9.67
CA GLU A 100 4.24 -8.43 8.55
C GLU A 100 2.89 -9.08 8.37
N HIS A 101 2.68 -9.62 7.17
CA HIS A 101 1.50 -10.44 6.88
C HIS A 101 1.85 -11.57 5.91
N HIS A 102 1.15 -12.68 6.06
CA HIS A 102 1.27 -13.84 5.19
C HIS A 102 -0.07 -14.59 5.10
N LEU A 103 -0.14 -15.53 4.18
CA LEU A 103 -1.31 -16.38 4.01
C LEU A 103 -1.11 -17.70 4.75
N GLU A 104 -2.18 -18.21 5.33
CA GLU A 104 -2.21 -19.55 5.90
C GLU A 104 -3.46 -20.31 5.43
N SER A 105 -3.27 -21.57 5.11
CA SER A 105 -4.35 -22.51 4.77
C SER A 105 -4.51 -23.56 5.85
N LEU A 106 -5.76 -23.94 6.11
CA LEU A 106 -6.06 -25.01 7.06
C LEU A 106 -5.88 -26.37 6.40
N ASP A 107 -4.84 -27.09 6.81
CA ASP A 107 -4.64 -28.48 6.41
C ASP A 107 -5.57 -29.38 7.22
N LYS A 108 -6.49 -30.06 6.52
CA LYS A 108 -7.45 -31.01 7.10
C LYS A 108 -7.02 -32.46 6.95
N THR A 109 -5.87 -32.71 6.34
CA THR A 109 -5.37 -34.09 6.14
C THR A 109 -4.79 -34.65 7.42
N THR A 110 -4.49 -33.81 8.40
CA THR A 110 -4.02 -34.17 9.74
C THR A 110 -5.13 -34.09 10.78
N THR A 111 -4.96 -34.82 11.88
CA THR A 111 -5.87 -34.78 13.04
C THR A 111 -5.06 -34.51 14.31
N PRO A 112 -5.23 -33.32 14.95
CA PRO A 112 -6.11 -32.21 14.59
C PRO A 112 -5.66 -31.48 13.32
N PRO A 113 -6.58 -30.78 12.63
CA PRO A 113 -6.23 -29.88 11.54
C PRO A 113 -5.29 -28.78 12.00
N HIS A 114 -4.31 -28.38 11.16
CA HIS A 114 -3.35 -27.34 11.52
C HIS A 114 -3.22 -26.27 10.43
N TRP A 115 -2.80 -25.06 10.84
CA TRP A 115 -2.55 -23.96 9.94
C TRP A 115 -1.17 -24.10 9.30
N THR A 116 -1.12 -24.00 7.98
CA THR A 116 0.12 -24.07 7.21
C THR A 116 0.32 -22.75 6.47
N THR A 117 1.48 -22.12 6.66
CA THR A 117 1.86 -20.91 5.94
C THR A 117 2.04 -21.19 4.45
N GLU A 118 1.39 -20.40 3.61
CA GLU A 118 1.52 -20.43 2.16
C GLU A 118 2.40 -19.28 1.68
N GLY A 119 3.53 -19.60 1.08
CA GLY A 119 4.48 -18.61 0.55
C GLY A 119 5.37 -17.99 1.64
N GLY A 120 5.74 -16.73 1.43
CA GLY A 120 6.59 -15.99 2.36
C GLY A 120 5.85 -14.85 3.04
N SER A 121 6.42 -14.35 4.14
CA SER A 121 5.95 -13.14 4.82
C SER A 121 6.27 -11.89 4.00
N THR A 122 5.35 -10.96 3.99
CA THR A 122 5.51 -9.62 3.40
C THR A 122 5.55 -8.60 4.52
N TYR A 123 6.62 -7.82 4.59
CA TYR A 123 6.80 -6.77 5.60
C TYR A 123 6.28 -5.43 5.08
N LEU A 124 5.77 -4.62 6.00
CA LEU A 124 5.42 -3.24 5.70
C LEU A 124 6.67 -2.39 5.44
N SER A 125 6.50 -1.37 4.65
CA SER A 125 7.56 -0.39 4.36
C SER A 125 7.97 0.36 5.63
N SER A 126 9.23 0.80 5.68
CA SER A 126 9.74 1.60 6.82
C SER A 126 8.88 2.84 7.06
N GLY A 127 8.45 3.03 8.30
CA GLY A 127 7.58 4.12 8.74
C GLY A 127 6.09 3.85 8.59
N VAL A 128 5.69 2.67 8.10
CA VAL A 128 4.30 2.21 8.07
C VAL A 128 4.09 1.17 9.15
N SER A 129 2.97 1.21 9.85
CA SER A 129 2.58 0.23 10.85
C SER A 129 1.11 -0.13 10.73
N PHE A 130 0.75 -1.31 11.21
CA PHE A 130 -0.65 -1.67 11.40
C PHE A 130 -1.22 -0.86 12.57
N GLY A 131 -2.33 -0.17 12.33
CA GLY A 131 -2.97 0.67 13.32
C GLY A 131 -3.83 1.75 12.67
N PHE A 132 -4.63 2.42 13.48
CA PHE A 132 -5.49 3.53 13.05
C PHE A 132 -5.15 4.85 13.77
N GLY A 133 -4.06 4.86 14.56
CA GLY A 133 -3.55 6.07 15.23
C GLY A 133 -4.60 6.73 16.13
N VAL A 134 -4.84 8.02 15.92
CA VAL A 134 -5.80 8.82 16.69
C VAL A 134 -7.25 8.73 16.16
N VAL A 135 -7.48 8.00 15.09
CA VAL A 135 -8.81 7.83 14.48
C VAL A 135 -9.70 7.00 15.40
N THR A 136 -10.91 7.48 15.69
CA THR A 136 -11.86 6.81 16.57
C THR A 136 -13.12 6.31 15.84
N THR A 137 -13.29 6.68 14.58
CA THR A 137 -14.50 6.38 13.79
C THR A 137 -14.13 5.50 12.59
N ALA A 138 -14.78 4.36 12.47
CA ALA A 138 -14.60 3.44 11.35
C ALA A 138 -15.16 4.02 10.02
N PRO A 139 -14.76 3.48 8.86
CA PRO A 139 -15.36 3.84 7.57
C PRO A 139 -16.87 3.56 7.54
N PRO A 140 -17.64 4.34 6.77
CA PRO A 140 -19.11 4.20 6.72
C PRO A 140 -19.55 2.79 6.31
N ASN A 141 -20.57 2.26 7.01
CA ASN A 141 -21.18 0.95 6.75
C ASN A 141 -20.18 -0.23 6.84
N THR A 142 -19.20 -0.14 7.77
CA THR A 142 -18.24 -1.19 8.05
C THR A 142 -18.37 -1.67 9.50
N GLN A 143 -17.56 -1.18 10.40
CA GLN A 143 -17.55 -1.55 11.81
C GLN A 143 -18.35 -0.54 12.64
N GLY A 144 -19.00 -0.99 13.72
CA GLY A 144 -19.63 -0.11 14.70
C GLY A 144 -18.61 0.63 15.57
N THR A 145 -17.49 -0.03 15.87
CA THR A 145 -16.33 0.53 16.57
C THR A 145 -15.10 0.22 15.76
N ILE A 146 -14.21 1.19 15.60
CA ILE A 146 -12.96 1.00 14.87
C ILE A 146 -12.07 -0.01 15.58
N GLY A 147 -11.52 -0.95 14.85
CA GLY A 147 -10.63 -1.97 15.38
C GLY A 147 -10.01 -2.82 14.27
N GLN A 148 -8.84 -3.38 14.52
CA GLN A 148 -8.27 -4.39 13.63
C GLN A 148 -9.18 -5.62 13.61
N ALA A 149 -9.02 -6.46 12.59
CA ALA A 149 -9.68 -7.77 12.53
C ALA A 149 -9.40 -8.56 13.83
N PRO A 150 -10.25 -9.54 14.19
CA PRO A 150 -10.06 -10.36 15.38
C PRO A 150 -8.69 -11.02 15.42
N GLN A 151 -8.19 -11.29 16.64
CA GLN A 151 -6.94 -12.02 16.82
C GLN A 151 -6.98 -13.37 16.12
N CYS A 152 -5.83 -13.79 15.59
CA CYS A 152 -5.64 -15.13 15.07
C CYS A 152 -5.72 -16.14 16.19
N THR A 153 -6.12 -17.35 15.87
CA THR A 153 -6.09 -18.48 16.81
C THR A 153 -5.04 -19.50 16.38
N ASP A 154 -4.43 -20.17 17.34
CA ASP A 154 -3.60 -21.33 17.08
C ASP A 154 -4.42 -22.55 16.66
N ASP A 155 -3.77 -23.68 16.43
CA ASP A 155 -4.44 -24.94 16.05
C ASP A 155 -5.38 -25.47 17.15
N GLY A 156 -5.18 -25.07 18.39
CA GLY A 156 -6.02 -25.38 19.54
C GLY A 156 -7.20 -24.44 19.73
N GLY A 157 -7.29 -23.37 18.92
CA GLY A 157 -8.31 -22.32 19.05
C GLY A 157 -7.99 -21.24 20.06
N THR A 158 -6.77 -21.21 20.63
CA THR A 158 -6.32 -20.18 21.58
C THR A 158 -5.95 -18.91 20.80
N ALA A 159 -6.37 -17.73 21.28
CA ALA A 159 -6.03 -16.46 20.66
C ALA A 159 -4.53 -16.16 20.75
N ILE A 160 -3.94 -15.72 19.64
CA ILE A 160 -2.55 -15.29 19.52
C ILE A 160 -2.54 -13.78 19.68
N GLY A 161 -1.85 -13.30 20.74
CA GLY A 161 -1.73 -11.86 21.04
C GLY A 161 -1.06 -11.09 19.89
N ASN A 162 -1.38 -9.80 19.77
CA ASN A 162 -0.81 -8.86 18.79
C ASN A 162 -0.92 -9.31 17.33
N THR A 163 -1.98 -10.04 17.01
CA THR A 163 -2.28 -10.50 15.65
C THR A 163 -3.65 -10.03 15.18
N ALA A 164 -3.88 -10.06 13.88
CA ALA A 164 -5.19 -9.85 13.27
C ALA A 164 -5.40 -10.85 12.14
N CYS A 165 -6.56 -11.51 12.10
CA CYS A 165 -6.89 -12.50 11.09
C CYS A 165 -8.13 -12.13 10.31
N ILE A 166 -8.01 -12.22 8.99
CA ILE A 166 -9.14 -12.15 8.07
C ILE A 166 -9.28 -13.52 7.41
N MET A 167 -10.36 -14.22 7.75
CA MET A 167 -10.53 -15.63 7.38
C MET A 167 -11.64 -15.80 6.37
N PHE A 168 -11.44 -16.72 5.42
CA PHE A 168 -12.44 -17.11 4.43
C PHE A 168 -12.74 -18.61 4.49
N ASN A 169 -13.99 -18.96 4.27
CA ASN A 169 -14.37 -20.36 4.08
C ASN A 169 -14.14 -20.81 2.61
N SER A 170 -14.37 -22.09 2.33
CA SER A 170 -14.23 -22.68 1.00
C SER A 170 -15.14 -22.10 -0.09
N ARG A 171 -16.06 -21.19 0.24
CA ARG A 171 -16.90 -20.47 -0.72
C ARG A 171 -16.44 -19.02 -0.92
N GLY A 172 -15.33 -18.62 -0.27
CA GLY A 172 -14.83 -17.23 -0.31
C GLY A 172 -15.70 -16.26 0.50
N VAL A 173 -16.48 -16.76 1.45
CA VAL A 173 -17.26 -15.94 2.39
C VAL A 173 -16.38 -15.66 3.61
N PRO A 174 -16.27 -14.40 4.06
CA PRO A 174 -15.53 -14.07 5.29
C PRO A 174 -16.23 -14.69 6.50
N ILE A 175 -15.44 -15.27 7.40
CA ILE A 175 -15.92 -15.97 8.59
C ILE A 175 -15.08 -15.58 9.81
N ASP A 176 -15.69 -15.68 10.98
CA ASP A 176 -14.99 -15.57 12.26
C ASP A 176 -14.29 -16.90 12.65
N SER A 177 -13.64 -16.92 13.81
CA SER A 177 -12.95 -18.11 14.34
C SER A 177 -13.88 -19.29 14.59
N SER A 178 -15.17 -19.05 14.85
CA SER A 178 -16.19 -20.08 15.04
C SER A 178 -16.67 -20.68 13.69
N GLY A 179 -16.36 -20.01 12.57
CA GLY A 179 -16.83 -20.35 11.23
C GLY A 179 -18.14 -19.69 10.84
N ALA A 180 -18.68 -18.79 11.66
CA ALA A 180 -19.86 -18.01 11.31
C ALA A 180 -19.50 -16.87 10.34
N PRO A 181 -20.41 -16.51 9.38
CA PRO A 181 -20.15 -15.40 8.48
C PRO A 181 -19.87 -14.09 9.24
N SER A 182 -18.77 -13.41 8.89
CA SER A 182 -18.37 -12.10 9.40
C SER A 182 -18.40 -11.07 8.26
N GLY A 183 -18.56 -9.81 8.60
CA GLY A 183 -18.58 -8.70 7.61
C GLY A 183 -18.08 -7.39 8.20
N ILE A 184 -17.38 -7.51 9.32
CA ILE A 184 -16.87 -6.37 10.09
C ILE A 184 -15.33 -6.41 10.20
N ASP A 185 -14.67 -7.30 9.48
CA ASP A 185 -13.22 -7.43 9.55
C ASP A 185 -12.55 -6.30 8.75
N ALA A 186 -11.51 -5.72 9.33
CA ALA A 186 -10.75 -4.66 8.70
C ALA A 186 -9.27 -4.74 9.09
N ALA A 187 -8.40 -4.33 8.18
CA ALA A 187 -6.99 -4.09 8.44
C ALA A 187 -6.70 -2.59 8.26
N TYR A 188 -6.18 -1.95 9.29
CA TYR A 188 -5.80 -0.54 9.27
C TYR A 188 -4.30 -0.40 9.24
N LEU A 189 -3.83 0.56 8.43
CA LEU A 189 -2.41 0.90 8.29
C LEU A 189 -2.26 2.42 8.41
N THR A 190 -1.17 2.86 9.02
CA THR A 190 -0.86 4.28 9.18
C THR A 190 0.64 4.54 9.10
N ASP A 191 1.01 5.72 8.63
CA ASP A 191 2.34 6.32 8.71
C ASP A 191 2.37 7.54 9.65
N GLY A 192 1.26 7.79 10.39
CA GLY A 192 1.06 8.98 11.21
C GLY A 192 0.57 10.21 10.43
N MET A 193 0.63 10.21 9.10
CA MET A 193 0.15 11.31 8.24
C MET A 193 -1.18 10.97 7.55
N ALA A 194 -1.45 9.69 7.35
CA ALA A 194 -2.70 9.18 6.80
C ALA A 194 -3.04 7.82 7.41
N VAL A 195 -4.29 7.43 7.31
CA VAL A 195 -4.77 6.09 7.68
C VAL A 195 -5.45 5.46 6.48
N TYR A 196 -5.07 4.24 6.17
CA TYR A 196 -5.77 3.39 5.23
C TYR A 196 -6.52 2.29 5.96
N ALA A 197 -7.68 1.93 5.46
CA ALA A 197 -8.46 0.80 5.94
C ALA A 197 -8.80 -0.12 4.76
N VAL A 198 -8.47 -1.39 4.90
CA VAL A 198 -8.95 -2.45 4.01
C VAL A 198 -10.07 -3.15 4.74
N THR A 199 -11.31 -2.99 4.27
CA THR A 199 -12.52 -3.52 4.92
C THR A 199 -13.17 -4.59 4.06
N ILE A 200 -13.82 -5.56 4.71
CA ILE A 200 -14.46 -6.68 4.03
C ILE A 200 -15.92 -6.71 4.47
N ALA A 201 -16.82 -6.67 3.50
CA ALA A 201 -18.24 -6.86 3.76
C ALA A 201 -18.59 -8.33 3.89
N ALA A 202 -19.72 -8.67 4.51
CA ALA A 202 -20.22 -10.05 4.65
C ALA A 202 -20.39 -10.79 3.30
N THR A 203 -20.54 -10.04 2.20
CA THR A 203 -20.55 -10.58 0.83
C THR A 203 -19.16 -10.96 0.30
N GLY A 204 -18.10 -10.67 1.08
CA GLY A 204 -16.72 -10.81 0.65
C GLY A 204 -16.25 -9.69 -0.29
N MET A 205 -16.98 -8.57 -0.36
CA MET A 205 -16.54 -7.40 -1.11
C MET A 205 -15.46 -6.66 -0.33
N LEU A 206 -14.33 -6.42 -0.97
CA LEU A 206 -13.21 -5.64 -0.46
C LEU A 206 -13.39 -4.16 -0.81
N ARG A 207 -13.10 -3.30 0.14
CA ARG A 207 -13.04 -1.85 -0.07
C ARG A 207 -11.82 -1.29 0.61
N MET A 208 -11.16 -0.36 -0.07
CA MET A 208 -10.02 0.36 0.48
C MET A 208 -10.42 1.82 0.72
N TRP A 209 -10.15 2.31 1.91
CA TRP A 209 -10.49 3.66 2.36
C TRP A 209 -9.24 4.39 2.75
N ARG A 210 -9.27 5.71 2.61
CA ARG A 210 -8.22 6.61 3.08
C ARG A 210 -8.83 7.73 3.90
N ALA A 211 -8.15 8.09 4.99
CA ALA A 211 -8.54 9.22 5.84
C ALA A 211 -7.30 9.97 6.36
N LEU A 212 -7.52 11.19 6.81
CA LEU A 212 -6.53 11.92 7.60
C LEU A 212 -6.52 11.40 9.05
N PRO A 213 -5.39 11.49 9.78
CA PRO A 213 -5.26 10.99 11.14
C PRO A 213 -5.86 11.99 12.14
N VAL A 214 -7.16 12.17 12.09
CA VAL A 214 -7.96 12.98 13.03
C VAL A 214 -8.99 12.09 13.69
N ALA A 215 -9.47 12.47 14.88
CA ALA A 215 -10.38 11.61 15.65
C ALA A 215 -11.64 11.19 14.87
N THR A 216 -12.28 12.14 14.18
CA THR A 216 -13.46 11.91 13.35
C THR A 216 -13.16 12.27 11.90
N PRO A 217 -12.51 11.39 11.12
CA PRO A 217 -12.09 11.70 9.78
C PRO A 217 -13.22 11.58 8.76
N SER A 218 -13.05 12.26 7.64
CA SER A 218 -13.81 11.96 6.43
C SER A 218 -13.10 10.83 5.66
N TRP A 219 -13.74 9.67 5.54
CA TRP A 219 -13.24 8.53 4.81
C TRP A 219 -13.52 8.66 3.32
N ALA A 220 -12.50 8.58 2.49
CA ALA A 220 -12.59 8.56 1.04
C ALA A 220 -12.33 7.14 0.52
N LEU A 221 -13.21 6.63 -0.33
CA LEU A 221 -13.03 5.36 -1.04
C LEU A 221 -11.93 5.51 -2.09
N GLN A 222 -11.04 4.53 -2.21
CA GLN A 222 -9.92 4.51 -3.14
C GLN A 222 -10.15 3.54 -4.31
#